data_453bc668132bdb101ef634dd8c2747e1
#
_entry.id   453bc668132bdb101ef634dd8c2747e1
#
_cell.length_a   1.000
_cell.length_b   1.000
_cell.length_c   1.000
_cell.angle_alpha   90.00
_cell.angle_beta   90.00
_cell.angle_gamma   90.00
#
_symmetry.space_group_name_H-M   'P 1'
#
loop_
_entity.id
_entity.type
_entity.pdbx_description
1 polymer ?
#
loop_
_entity_poly.entity_id
_entity_poly.type
_entity_poly.pdbx_seq_one_letter_code
_entity_poly.pdbx_strand_id
1 'polypeptide(L)'
;YRSSHLMDARQTMNGKAEERAANLGKHPVCWHMPAAFNGNMSRYGITPERREQSGLRAAIIREKGTNGEREMAYMLYLAGFDVKDVMMTDLVSGRETLDDVNFIVFCGGFSNSDVLGSAKGWAGAFLYNPRAKETLDRFYAREDTLSLGVCNGCQLMMELGLVGRVSSASADAERPHMEHNDSHKFESAFLSVDVQKSGHSVLLDSLTGSSLGLWVAHGEGKFVLPGQEQDYNVVLKYTHQGYPANPNGSSFGTAGIASADGRHLAMMPHLERAFLPWQCAYY
;
A
#
# COMPACT_ATOMS: atom_id res chain seq x y z
N TYR A 1 10.20 -0.53 -32.07
CA TYR A 1 8.76 -0.28 -31.90
C TYR A 1 8.05 -0.81 -33.15
N ARG A 2 7.10 -1.70 -32.98
CA ARG A 2 6.32 -2.29 -34.09
C ARG A 2 5.33 -1.23 -34.59
N SER A 3 5.06 -1.22 -35.89
CA SER A 3 4.13 -0.25 -36.52
C SER A 3 2.73 -0.26 -35.89
N SER A 4 2.28 -1.41 -35.39
CA SER A 4 1.05 -1.55 -34.61
C SER A 4 1.05 -0.68 -33.33
N HIS A 5 2.18 -0.55 -32.65
CA HIS A 5 2.29 0.26 -31.44
C HIS A 5 2.24 1.77 -31.74
N LEU A 6 2.65 2.19 -32.95
CA LEU A 6 2.52 3.58 -33.39
C LEU A 6 1.06 3.94 -33.70
N MET A 7 0.30 3.01 -34.27
CA MET A 7 -1.15 3.20 -34.50
C MET A 7 -1.90 3.26 -33.16
N ASP A 8 -1.60 2.33 -32.24
CA ASP A 8 -2.19 2.32 -30.90
C ASP A 8 -1.81 3.58 -30.11
N ALA A 9 -0.58 4.08 -30.26
CA ALA A 9 -0.13 5.32 -29.66
C ALA A 9 -0.89 6.53 -30.19
N ARG A 10 -1.19 6.60 -31.50
CA ARG A 10 -2.00 7.67 -32.09
C ARG A 10 -3.45 7.64 -31.62
N GLN A 11 -4.08 6.47 -31.59
CA GLN A 11 -5.42 6.32 -31.04
C GLN A 11 -5.45 6.69 -29.55
N THR A 12 -4.45 6.26 -28.78
CA THR A 12 -4.32 6.63 -27.37
C THR A 12 -4.09 8.12 -27.18
N MET A 13 -3.30 8.76 -28.06
CA MET A 13 -3.07 10.20 -28.02
C MET A 13 -4.34 11.00 -28.36
N ASN A 14 -5.11 10.57 -29.36
CA ASN A 14 -6.37 11.23 -29.72
C ASN A 14 -7.40 11.07 -28.61
N GLY A 15 -7.57 9.85 -28.06
CA GLY A 15 -8.46 9.60 -26.93
C GLY A 15 -8.02 10.39 -25.68
N LYS A 16 -6.72 10.49 -25.41
CA LYS A 16 -6.20 11.32 -24.30
C LYS A 16 -6.40 12.83 -24.54
N ALA A 17 -6.37 13.29 -25.80
CA ALA A 17 -6.62 14.68 -26.11
C ALA A 17 -8.10 15.05 -25.90
N GLU A 18 -9.03 14.17 -26.32
CA GLU A 18 -10.45 14.32 -26.07
C GLU A 18 -10.80 14.25 -24.58
N GLU A 19 -10.21 13.29 -23.86
CA GLU A 19 -10.34 13.15 -22.41
C GLU A 19 -9.80 14.37 -21.69
N ARG A 20 -8.63 14.88 -22.09
CA ARG A 20 -8.04 16.10 -21.54
C ARG A 20 -8.94 17.30 -21.80
N ALA A 21 -9.51 17.42 -23.00
CA ALA A 21 -10.45 18.50 -23.34
C ALA A 21 -11.72 18.41 -22.47
N ALA A 22 -12.26 17.20 -22.27
CA ALA A 22 -13.43 16.97 -21.42
C ALA A 22 -13.19 17.25 -19.93
N ASN A 23 -11.93 17.16 -19.50
CA ASN A 23 -11.51 17.40 -18.12
C ASN A 23 -10.83 18.78 -17.91
N LEU A 24 -10.82 19.63 -18.94
CA LEU A 24 -10.28 20.98 -18.84
C LEU A 24 -11.03 21.76 -17.73
N GLY A 25 -10.27 22.27 -16.74
CA GLY A 25 -10.84 22.95 -15.58
C GLY A 25 -11.21 22.07 -14.40
N LYS A 26 -11.11 20.74 -14.52
CA LYS A 26 -11.20 19.83 -13.38
C LYS A 26 -9.83 19.62 -12.81
N HIS A 27 -9.68 19.76 -11.48
CA HIS A 27 -8.43 19.42 -10.81
C HIS A 27 -8.25 17.90 -10.79
N PRO A 28 -7.11 17.37 -11.29
CA PRO A 28 -6.88 15.92 -11.32
C PRO A 28 -6.66 15.33 -9.93
N VAL A 29 -6.28 16.17 -8.96
CA VAL A 29 -6.05 15.79 -7.56
C VAL A 29 -6.72 16.84 -6.67
N CYS A 30 -7.63 16.39 -5.82
CA CYS A 30 -8.25 17.21 -4.79
C CYS A 30 -7.60 16.86 -3.44
N TRP A 31 -7.02 17.88 -2.80
CA TRP A 31 -6.48 17.75 -1.44
C TRP A 31 -7.55 18.20 -0.46
N HIS A 32 -7.85 17.33 0.49
CA HIS A 32 -8.71 17.68 1.61
C HIS A 32 -8.18 17.04 2.87
N MET A 33 -7.76 17.87 3.81
CA MET A 33 -7.28 17.42 5.12
C MET A 33 -8.22 17.92 6.22
N PRO A 34 -8.40 17.17 7.31
CA PRO A 34 -9.14 17.68 8.46
C PRO A 34 -8.51 18.97 8.98
N ALA A 35 -9.33 19.95 9.37
CA ALA A 35 -8.86 21.25 9.86
C ALA A 35 -7.91 21.13 11.08
N ALA A 36 -8.05 20.07 11.87
CA ALA A 36 -7.19 19.79 13.02
C ALA A 36 -5.85 19.14 12.66
N PHE A 37 -5.71 18.64 11.42
CA PHE A 37 -4.49 17.97 10.97
C PHE A 37 -3.48 19.01 10.51
N ASN A 38 -2.35 19.10 11.17
CA ASN A 38 -1.26 20.02 10.84
C ASN A 38 0.07 19.31 10.50
N GLY A 39 0.08 17.97 10.52
CA GLY A 39 1.27 17.17 10.24
C GLY A 39 2.40 17.33 11.26
N ASN A 40 2.21 18.10 12.33
CA ASN A 40 3.26 18.42 13.28
C ASN A 40 3.27 17.43 14.45
N MET A 41 4.34 16.66 14.54
CA MET A 41 4.57 15.67 15.58
C MET A 41 5.26 16.25 16.83
N SER A 42 5.69 17.53 16.81
CA SER A 42 6.41 18.14 17.93
C SER A 42 5.60 18.18 19.22
N ARG A 43 4.25 18.21 19.14
CA ARG A 43 3.35 18.12 20.31
C ARG A 43 3.50 16.80 21.08
N TYR A 44 4.09 15.76 20.44
CA TYR A 44 4.40 14.48 21.06
C TYR A 44 5.88 14.34 21.41
N GLY A 45 6.67 15.42 21.33
CA GLY A 45 8.10 15.42 21.54
C GLY A 45 8.91 14.84 20.38
N ILE A 46 8.27 14.63 19.24
CA ILE A 46 8.91 14.05 18.04
C ILE A 46 9.28 15.17 17.10
N THR A 47 10.59 15.36 16.89
CA THR A 47 11.13 16.34 15.96
C THR A 47 12.07 15.68 14.93
N PRO A 48 12.24 16.28 13.74
CA PRO A 48 13.17 15.75 12.73
C PRO A 48 14.64 15.69 13.21
N GLU A 49 15.00 16.52 14.18
CA GLU A 49 16.34 16.64 14.74
C GLU A 49 16.61 15.68 15.90
N ARG A 50 15.61 14.91 16.34
CA ARG A 50 15.77 14.00 17.49
C ARG A 50 16.98 13.06 17.28
N ARG A 51 17.69 12.80 18.36
CA ARG A 51 18.82 11.85 18.40
C ARG A 51 18.57 10.69 19.37
N GLU A 52 17.62 10.87 20.27
CA GLU A 52 17.25 9.86 21.25
C GLU A 52 16.27 8.83 20.65
N GLN A 53 16.33 7.61 21.14
CA GLN A 53 15.37 6.58 20.80
C GLN A 53 14.01 6.88 21.44
N SER A 54 12.95 6.63 20.70
CA SER A 54 11.57 6.79 21.17
C SER A 54 11.08 5.60 21.98
N GLY A 55 11.68 4.43 21.77
CA GLY A 55 11.23 3.15 22.29
C GLY A 55 10.14 2.47 21.45
N LEU A 56 9.56 3.16 20.48
CA LEU A 56 8.61 2.57 19.51
C LEU A 56 9.40 2.06 18.31
N ARG A 57 9.38 0.75 18.10
CA ARG A 57 10.21 0.14 17.06
C ARG A 57 9.42 -0.24 15.83
N ALA A 58 9.93 0.18 14.66
CA ALA A 58 9.44 -0.25 13.37
C ALA A 58 10.50 -1.10 12.65
N ALA A 59 10.07 -2.18 11.99
CA ALA A 59 10.92 -2.98 11.13
C ALA A 59 10.45 -2.88 9.67
N ILE A 60 11.39 -2.57 8.77
CA ILE A 60 11.16 -2.64 7.34
C ILE A 60 11.56 -4.03 6.88
N ILE A 61 10.59 -4.82 6.45
CA ILE A 61 10.82 -6.18 5.97
C ILE A 61 11.11 -6.13 4.47
N ARG A 62 12.24 -6.69 4.07
CA ARG A 62 12.70 -6.67 2.67
C ARG A 62 13.01 -8.05 2.14
N GLU A 63 12.76 -8.21 0.85
CA GLU A 63 13.20 -9.34 0.03
C GLU A 63 14.02 -8.82 -1.16
N LYS A 64 14.72 -9.70 -1.86
CA LYS A 64 15.43 -9.34 -3.10
C LYS A 64 14.46 -8.71 -4.10
N GLY A 65 14.82 -7.55 -4.63
CA GLY A 65 14.02 -6.81 -5.60
C GLY A 65 13.03 -5.81 -4.99
N THR A 66 12.89 -5.75 -3.66
CA THR A 66 12.16 -4.64 -3.02
C THR A 66 12.96 -3.34 -3.09
N ASN A 67 12.26 -2.21 -3.05
CA ASN A 67 12.86 -0.88 -3.05
C ASN A 67 12.03 0.10 -2.22
N GLY A 68 12.54 1.35 -2.08
CA GLY A 68 11.87 2.39 -1.29
C GLY A 68 12.10 2.28 0.22
N GLU A 69 12.99 1.41 0.65
CA GLU A 69 13.28 1.22 2.07
C GLU A 69 13.86 2.46 2.75
N ARG A 70 14.60 3.29 2.02
CA ARG A 70 15.19 4.51 2.57
C ARG A 70 14.15 5.60 2.80
N GLU A 71 13.29 5.80 1.82
CA GLU A 71 12.15 6.72 1.90
C GLU A 71 11.21 6.28 3.03
N MET A 72 10.92 4.98 3.11
CA MET A 72 10.10 4.40 4.17
C MET A 72 10.74 4.59 5.53
N ALA A 73 12.05 4.33 5.66
CA ALA A 73 12.79 4.52 6.91
C ALA A 73 12.75 5.97 7.38
N TYR A 74 12.93 6.92 6.47
CA TYR A 74 12.89 8.33 6.79
C TYR A 74 11.48 8.78 7.20
N MET A 75 10.45 8.34 6.49
CA MET A 75 9.05 8.60 6.85
C MET A 75 8.73 8.07 8.25
N LEU A 76 9.10 6.83 8.56
CA LEU A 76 8.89 6.22 9.86
C LEU A 76 9.67 6.93 10.98
N TYR A 77 10.90 7.35 10.69
CA TYR A 77 11.70 8.16 11.61
C TYR A 77 11.01 9.50 11.93
N LEU A 78 10.49 10.19 10.91
CA LEU A 78 9.74 11.43 11.10
C LEU A 78 8.42 11.19 11.88
N ALA A 79 7.81 10.02 11.72
CA ALA A 79 6.65 9.60 12.49
C ALA A 79 6.98 9.18 13.94
N GLY A 80 8.25 9.14 14.31
CA GLY A 80 8.71 8.90 15.67
C GLY A 80 9.18 7.49 15.97
N PHE A 81 9.29 6.61 15.00
CA PHE A 81 9.77 5.26 15.21
C PHE A 81 11.29 5.17 15.24
N ASP A 82 11.80 4.20 15.98
CA ASP A 82 13.17 3.68 15.89
C ASP A 82 13.16 2.57 14.85
N VAL A 83 13.78 2.82 13.70
CA VAL A 83 13.63 1.96 12.51
C VAL A 83 14.78 0.98 12.41
N LYS A 84 14.44 -0.29 12.18
CA LYS A 84 15.43 -1.32 11.80
C LYS A 84 15.09 -1.93 10.44
N ASP A 85 16.12 -2.30 9.72
CA ASP A 85 16.07 -2.98 8.43
C ASP A 85 16.18 -4.49 8.64
N VAL A 86 15.23 -5.25 8.12
CA VAL A 86 15.13 -6.70 8.29
C VAL A 86 15.01 -7.38 6.95
N MET A 87 15.99 -8.19 6.60
CA MET A 87 15.94 -9.02 5.41
C MET A 87 15.21 -10.33 5.67
N MET A 88 14.53 -10.87 4.65
CA MET A 88 13.91 -12.20 4.76
C MET A 88 14.90 -13.27 5.22
N THR A 89 16.19 -13.16 4.86
CA THR A 89 17.23 -14.07 5.34
C THR A 89 17.42 -14.04 6.85
N ASP A 90 17.10 -12.94 7.53
CA ASP A 90 17.17 -12.82 8.98
C ASP A 90 16.02 -13.57 9.65
N LEU A 91 14.82 -13.47 9.09
CA LEU A 91 13.64 -14.21 9.55
C LEU A 91 13.78 -15.71 9.29
N VAL A 92 14.21 -16.08 8.09
CA VAL A 92 14.42 -17.48 7.68
C VAL A 92 15.48 -18.18 8.52
N SER A 93 16.56 -17.47 8.87
CA SER A 93 17.62 -18.02 9.72
C SER A 93 17.30 -17.98 11.22
N GLY A 94 16.30 -17.19 11.62
CA GLY A 94 15.94 -16.96 13.02
C GLY A 94 16.84 -15.96 13.75
N ARG A 95 17.63 -15.18 13.02
CA ARG A 95 18.39 -14.04 13.59
C ARG A 95 17.50 -12.90 14.05
N GLU A 96 16.32 -12.78 13.44
CA GLU A 96 15.30 -11.80 13.78
C GLU A 96 13.99 -12.52 14.15
N THR A 97 13.35 -12.07 15.22
CA THR A 97 12.12 -12.65 15.75
C THR A 97 10.94 -11.68 15.81
N LEU A 98 11.18 -10.40 15.56
CA LEU A 98 10.22 -9.29 15.63
C LEU A 98 9.53 -9.13 17.01
N ASP A 99 10.00 -9.80 18.06
CA ASP A 99 9.38 -9.78 19.37
C ASP A 99 9.46 -8.38 20.03
N ASP A 100 10.46 -7.59 19.65
CA ASP A 100 10.69 -6.22 20.13
C ASP A 100 10.13 -5.14 19.18
N VAL A 101 9.38 -5.54 18.16
CA VAL A 101 8.86 -4.64 17.11
C VAL A 101 7.37 -4.41 17.31
N ASN A 102 6.94 -3.15 17.19
CA ASN A 102 5.53 -2.76 17.28
C ASN A 102 4.89 -2.50 15.91
N PHE A 103 5.70 -2.18 14.91
CA PHE A 103 5.22 -1.87 13.58
C PHE A 103 6.10 -2.52 12.51
N ILE A 104 5.52 -3.32 11.62
CA ILE A 104 6.25 -3.83 10.46
C ILE A 104 5.73 -3.18 9.18
N VAL A 105 6.65 -2.95 8.25
CA VAL A 105 6.34 -2.45 6.92
C VAL A 105 6.93 -3.38 5.87
N PHE A 106 6.09 -3.86 4.97
CA PHE A 106 6.50 -4.56 3.76
C PHE A 106 6.63 -3.54 2.64
N CYS A 107 7.85 -3.33 2.15
CA CYS A 107 8.14 -2.36 1.11
C CYS A 107 7.58 -2.76 -0.25
N GLY A 108 7.49 -1.77 -1.13
CA GLY A 108 7.24 -1.95 -2.55
C GLY A 108 8.43 -2.54 -3.31
N GLY A 109 8.27 -2.70 -4.61
CA GLY A 109 9.29 -3.19 -5.53
C GLY A 109 8.81 -4.39 -6.33
N PHE A 110 9.76 -5.26 -6.68
CA PHE A 110 9.54 -6.45 -7.48
C PHE A 110 10.27 -7.64 -6.83
N SER A 111 9.73 -8.11 -5.70
CA SER A 111 10.34 -9.19 -4.93
C SER A 111 10.56 -10.43 -5.79
N ASN A 112 11.78 -10.99 -5.75
CA ASN A 112 12.19 -12.14 -6.56
C ASN A 112 11.93 -11.95 -8.07
N SER A 113 11.98 -10.68 -8.56
CA SER A 113 11.72 -10.28 -9.97
C SER A 113 10.35 -10.72 -10.49
N ASP A 114 9.38 -10.94 -9.60
CA ASP A 114 8.01 -11.40 -9.89
C ASP A 114 7.94 -12.68 -10.77
N VAL A 115 8.97 -13.53 -10.69
CA VAL A 115 9.12 -14.72 -11.57
C VAL A 115 7.91 -15.65 -11.50
N LEU A 116 7.29 -15.76 -10.32
CA LEU A 116 6.10 -16.60 -10.09
C LEU A 116 4.79 -15.79 -10.10
N GLY A 117 4.88 -14.48 -10.35
CA GLY A 117 3.84 -13.47 -10.12
C GLY A 117 4.18 -12.59 -8.94
N SER A 118 3.54 -11.43 -8.86
CA SER A 118 3.84 -10.41 -7.85
C SER A 118 3.73 -10.94 -6.43
N ALA A 119 4.81 -10.75 -5.67
CA ALA A 119 5.00 -11.16 -4.27
C ALA A 119 4.88 -12.67 -3.97
N LYS A 120 4.59 -13.54 -4.95
CA LYS A 120 4.40 -14.98 -4.69
C LYS A 120 5.65 -15.68 -4.17
N GLY A 121 6.83 -15.33 -4.72
CA GLY A 121 8.10 -15.84 -4.20
C GLY A 121 8.37 -15.39 -2.77
N TRP A 122 8.04 -14.16 -2.44
CA TRP A 122 8.17 -13.61 -1.09
C TRP A 122 7.18 -14.27 -0.12
N ALA A 123 5.91 -14.42 -0.52
CA ALA A 123 4.92 -15.15 0.26
C ALA A 123 5.37 -16.60 0.53
N GLY A 124 5.95 -17.27 -0.47
CA GLY A 124 6.52 -18.61 -0.33
C GLY A 124 7.62 -18.69 0.73
N ALA A 125 8.46 -17.65 0.86
CA ALA A 125 9.49 -17.60 1.89
C ALA A 125 8.90 -17.58 3.32
N PHE A 126 7.74 -16.96 3.52
CA PHE A 126 7.00 -17.05 4.79
C PHE A 126 6.28 -18.39 4.96
N LEU A 127 5.50 -18.81 3.96
CA LEU A 127 4.61 -19.96 4.07
C LEU A 127 5.35 -21.29 4.24
N TYR A 128 6.51 -21.44 3.59
CA TYR A 128 7.26 -22.71 3.55
C TYR A 128 8.51 -22.72 4.42
N ASN A 129 8.82 -21.63 5.13
CA ASN A 129 9.87 -21.63 6.15
C ASN A 129 9.23 -21.57 7.54
N PRO A 130 9.40 -22.63 8.39
CA PRO A 130 8.75 -22.70 9.69
C PRO A 130 9.11 -21.53 10.62
N ARG A 131 10.37 -21.07 10.62
CA ARG A 131 10.80 -19.95 11.48
C ARG A 131 10.21 -18.63 11.07
N ALA A 132 10.26 -18.33 9.77
CA ALA A 132 9.67 -17.08 9.25
C ALA A 132 8.16 -17.06 9.47
N LYS A 133 7.49 -18.20 9.25
CA LYS A 133 6.05 -18.33 9.49
C LYS A 133 5.70 -18.12 10.96
N GLU A 134 6.38 -18.83 11.87
CA GLU A 134 6.15 -18.71 13.31
C GLU A 134 6.37 -17.28 13.81
N THR A 135 7.43 -16.61 13.32
CA THR A 135 7.71 -15.22 13.66
C THR A 135 6.57 -14.30 13.21
N LEU A 136 6.08 -14.48 11.98
CA LEU A 136 4.95 -13.71 11.45
C LEU A 136 3.67 -13.98 12.25
N ASP A 137 3.35 -15.25 12.50
CA ASP A 137 2.15 -15.65 13.25
C ASP A 137 2.15 -15.04 14.67
N ARG A 138 3.31 -15.09 15.37
CA ARG A 138 3.44 -14.45 16.70
C ARG A 138 3.28 -12.94 16.64
N PHE A 139 3.84 -12.29 15.63
CA PHE A 139 3.71 -10.85 15.46
C PHE A 139 2.23 -10.45 15.29
N TYR A 140 1.49 -11.14 14.42
CA TYR A 140 0.09 -10.84 14.16
C TYR A 140 -0.86 -11.26 15.29
N ALA A 141 -0.45 -12.21 16.16
CA ALA A 141 -1.22 -12.60 17.33
C ALA A 141 -1.17 -11.57 18.47
N ARG A 142 -0.21 -10.65 18.45
CA ARG A 142 -0.07 -9.60 19.48
C ARG A 142 -1.05 -8.46 19.20
N GLU A 143 -1.62 -7.88 20.28
CA GLU A 143 -2.54 -6.75 20.21
C GLU A 143 -1.85 -5.38 20.10
N ASP A 144 -0.57 -5.31 20.45
CA ASP A 144 0.26 -4.09 20.45
C ASP A 144 1.03 -3.88 19.12
N THR A 145 0.61 -4.54 18.06
CA THR A 145 1.29 -4.50 16.75
C THR A 145 0.45 -3.92 15.64
N LEU A 146 1.10 -3.26 14.72
CA LEU A 146 0.55 -2.71 13.49
C LEU A 146 1.35 -3.20 12.28
N SER A 147 0.74 -3.27 11.11
CA SER A 147 1.49 -3.52 9.88
C SER A 147 0.99 -2.70 8.70
N LEU A 148 1.89 -2.43 7.76
CA LEU A 148 1.63 -1.73 6.52
C LEU A 148 2.30 -2.46 5.36
N GLY A 149 1.53 -2.78 4.32
CA GLY A 149 2.07 -3.26 3.05
C GLY A 149 1.82 -2.25 1.93
N VAL A 150 2.88 -1.85 1.24
CA VAL A 150 2.82 -0.87 0.16
C VAL A 150 3.19 -1.53 -1.15
N CYS A 151 2.36 -1.39 -2.19
CA CYS A 151 2.59 -1.89 -3.55
C CYS A 151 2.91 -3.41 -3.52
N ASN A 152 4.17 -3.83 -3.74
CA ASN A 152 4.57 -5.24 -3.63
C ASN A 152 4.34 -5.81 -2.22
N GLY A 153 4.48 -4.99 -1.17
CA GLY A 153 4.11 -5.37 0.19
C GLY A 153 2.59 -5.54 0.39
N CYS A 154 1.76 -4.77 -0.32
CA CYS A 154 0.31 -4.98 -0.36
C CYS A 154 -0.04 -6.33 -1.00
N GLN A 155 0.57 -6.63 -2.14
CA GLN A 155 0.42 -7.92 -2.82
C GLN A 155 0.83 -9.08 -1.91
N LEU A 156 1.93 -8.92 -1.16
CA LEU A 156 2.36 -9.90 -0.16
C LEU A 156 1.30 -10.14 0.92
N MET A 157 0.75 -9.06 1.48
CA MET A 157 -0.28 -9.19 2.53
C MET A 157 -1.54 -9.88 2.02
N MET A 158 -1.92 -9.65 0.77
CA MET A 158 -3.02 -10.35 0.10
C MET A 158 -2.72 -11.84 -0.10
N GLU A 159 -1.53 -12.18 -0.60
CA GLU A 159 -1.09 -13.57 -0.81
C GLU A 159 -1.02 -14.37 0.51
N LEU A 160 -0.60 -13.73 1.60
CA LEU A 160 -0.54 -14.33 2.92
C LEU A 160 -1.89 -14.37 3.64
N GLY A 161 -2.93 -13.70 3.11
CA GLY A 161 -4.25 -13.60 3.75
C GLY A 161 -4.26 -12.77 5.04
N LEU A 162 -3.31 -11.83 5.20
CA LEU A 162 -3.22 -10.94 6.37
C LEU A 162 -4.27 -9.83 6.33
N VAL A 163 -4.78 -9.54 5.15
CA VAL A 163 -5.93 -8.68 4.87
C VAL A 163 -6.84 -9.40 3.88
N GLY A 164 -8.13 -9.04 3.85
CA GLY A 164 -9.06 -9.67 2.94
C GLY A 164 -10.50 -9.57 3.40
N ARG A 165 -11.27 -10.64 3.23
CA ARG A 165 -12.67 -10.68 3.62
C ARG A 165 -12.82 -10.63 5.15
N VAL A 166 -13.67 -9.75 5.65
CA VAL A 166 -13.97 -9.59 7.08
C VAL A 166 -15.25 -10.29 7.50
N SER A 167 -16.12 -10.60 6.52
CA SER A 167 -17.32 -11.43 6.75
C SER A 167 -16.99 -12.93 6.66
N SER A 168 -17.76 -13.76 7.35
CA SER A 168 -17.66 -15.21 7.20
C SER A 168 -18.10 -15.59 5.79
N ALA A 169 -17.20 -16.21 5.04
CA ALA A 169 -17.49 -16.74 3.72
C ALA A 169 -17.73 -18.26 3.77
N SER A 170 -18.51 -18.79 2.81
CA SER A 170 -18.58 -20.23 2.60
C SER A 170 -17.21 -20.77 2.18
N ALA A 171 -16.96 -22.06 2.47
CA ALA A 171 -15.69 -22.72 2.10
C ALA A 171 -15.39 -22.64 0.59
N ASP A 172 -16.43 -22.54 -0.24
CA ASP A 172 -16.34 -22.46 -1.71
C ASP A 172 -16.28 -21.04 -2.25
N ALA A 173 -16.25 -20.01 -1.38
CA ALA A 173 -16.18 -18.64 -1.84
C ALA A 173 -14.80 -18.34 -2.46
N GLU A 174 -14.82 -17.72 -3.62
CA GLU A 174 -13.59 -17.25 -4.27
C GLU A 174 -12.79 -16.31 -3.35
N ARG A 175 -11.48 -16.56 -3.28
CA ARG A 175 -10.58 -15.78 -2.42
C ARG A 175 -10.26 -14.44 -3.05
N PRO A 176 -10.19 -13.34 -2.25
CA PRO A 176 -9.68 -12.07 -2.74
C PRO A 176 -8.21 -12.23 -3.15
N HIS A 177 -7.83 -11.59 -4.24
CA HIS A 177 -6.48 -11.68 -4.78
C HIS A 177 -6.11 -10.43 -5.58
N MET A 178 -4.86 -10.37 -6.04
CA MET A 178 -4.36 -9.29 -6.89
C MET A 178 -4.17 -9.80 -8.32
N GLU A 179 -4.45 -8.92 -9.30
CA GLU A 179 -4.28 -9.20 -10.73
C GLU A 179 -3.53 -8.08 -11.44
N HIS A 180 -3.19 -8.35 -12.70
CA HIS A 180 -2.69 -7.33 -13.62
C HIS A 180 -3.68 -6.17 -13.77
N ASN A 181 -3.16 -4.97 -13.95
CA ASN A 181 -3.97 -3.81 -14.31
C ASN A 181 -4.79 -4.10 -15.58
N ASP A 182 -6.03 -3.62 -15.64
CA ASP A 182 -6.89 -3.79 -16.82
C ASP A 182 -6.28 -3.17 -18.09
N SER A 183 -5.40 -2.19 -17.93
CA SER A 183 -4.65 -1.59 -19.03
C SER A 183 -3.58 -2.51 -19.63
N HIS A 184 -3.24 -3.61 -18.95
CA HIS A 184 -2.11 -4.50 -19.26
C HIS A 184 -0.77 -3.76 -19.39
N LYS A 185 -0.63 -2.65 -18.65
CA LYS A 185 0.56 -1.79 -18.65
C LYS A 185 0.98 -1.48 -17.23
N PHE A 186 2.25 -1.10 -17.10
CA PHE A 186 2.74 -0.47 -15.89
C PHE A 186 2.16 0.95 -15.81
N GLU A 187 1.36 1.21 -14.79
CA GLU A 187 0.78 2.53 -14.53
C GLU A 187 1.64 3.28 -13.54
N SER A 188 2.00 4.51 -13.91
CA SER A 188 2.76 5.43 -13.06
C SER A 188 2.11 6.81 -13.11
N ALA A 189 1.52 7.22 -11.99
CA ALA A 189 0.76 8.47 -11.91
C ALA A 189 0.68 8.99 -10.48
N PHE A 190 0.45 10.29 -10.33
CA PHE A 190 0.06 10.92 -9.07
C PHE A 190 -1.46 11.06 -9.05
N LEU A 191 -2.11 10.38 -8.10
CA LEU A 191 -3.56 10.24 -8.07
C LEU A 191 -4.13 10.62 -6.71
N SER A 192 -5.42 10.94 -6.69
CA SER A 192 -6.17 11.15 -5.45
C SER A 192 -6.76 9.86 -4.93
N VAL A 193 -6.66 9.66 -3.63
CA VAL A 193 -7.34 8.62 -2.88
C VAL A 193 -8.11 9.21 -1.70
N ASP A 194 -9.29 8.70 -1.44
CA ASP A 194 -10.17 9.15 -0.36
C ASP A 194 -10.13 8.16 0.80
N VAL A 195 -9.87 8.66 2.00
CA VAL A 195 -9.95 7.88 3.24
C VAL A 195 -11.42 7.68 3.59
N GLN A 196 -11.87 6.42 3.58
CA GLN A 196 -13.27 6.08 3.67
C GLN A 196 -13.82 6.24 5.09
N LYS A 197 -15.06 6.75 5.20
CA LYS A 197 -15.78 6.86 6.49
C LYS A 197 -16.39 5.54 6.94
N SER A 198 -16.63 4.64 6.00
CA SER A 198 -17.22 3.31 6.25
C SER A 198 -16.20 2.27 6.70
N GLY A 199 -14.92 2.52 6.43
CA GLY A 199 -13.83 1.64 6.83
C GLY A 199 -13.25 2.02 8.19
N HIS A 200 -12.56 1.07 8.82
CA HIS A 200 -11.82 1.27 10.07
C HIS A 200 -10.35 0.92 9.88
N SER A 201 -9.47 1.87 10.20
CA SER A 201 -8.02 1.64 10.22
C SER A 201 -7.36 2.49 11.28
N VAL A 202 -6.69 1.86 12.22
CA VAL A 202 -5.92 2.55 13.27
C VAL A 202 -4.94 3.56 12.68
N LEU A 203 -4.35 3.23 11.52
CA LEU A 203 -3.39 4.11 10.85
C LEU A 203 -4.04 5.31 10.13
N LEU A 204 -5.33 5.24 9.80
CA LEU A 204 -6.01 6.23 8.95
C LEU A 204 -7.19 6.94 9.64
N ASP A 205 -7.63 6.49 10.80
CA ASP A 205 -8.85 7.01 11.44
C ASP A 205 -8.82 8.52 11.66
N SER A 206 -7.67 9.08 12.01
CA SER A 206 -7.50 10.54 12.16
C SER A 206 -7.62 11.32 10.84
N LEU A 207 -7.55 10.65 9.69
CA LEU A 207 -7.65 11.21 8.35
C LEU A 207 -8.99 10.86 7.68
N THR A 208 -9.91 10.24 8.38
CA THR A 208 -11.21 9.83 7.83
C THR A 208 -11.93 10.98 7.14
N GLY A 209 -12.32 10.77 5.88
CA GLY A 209 -12.96 11.78 5.03
C GLY A 209 -11.98 12.75 4.34
N SER A 210 -10.67 12.54 4.51
CA SER A 210 -9.66 13.28 3.75
C SER A 210 -9.47 12.71 2.35
N SER A 211 -8.94 13.55 1.47
CA SER A 211 -8.41 13.16 0.16
C SER A 211 -6.90 13.38 0.13
N LEU A 212 -6.14 12.36 -0.23
CA LEU A 212 -4.69 12.36 -0.26
C LEU A 212 -4.18 12.24 -1.70
N GLY A 213 -3.16 13.01 -2.07
CA GLY A 213 -2.44 12.81 -3.32
C GLY A 213 -1.29 11.83 -3.11
N LEU A 214 -1.26 10.73 -3.85
CA LEU A 214 -0.27 9.66 -3.71
C LEU A 214 0.23 9.19 -5.09
N TRP A 215 1.46 8.68 -5.12
CA TRP A 215 2.02 8.05 -6.30
C TRP A 215 1.60 6.59 -6.42
N VAL A 216 1.24 6.17 -7.62
CA VAL A 216 1.12 4.76 -8.00
C VAL A 216 2.22 4.39 -8.99
N ALA A 217 2.72 3.16 -8.92
CA ALA A 217 3.77 2.65 -9.80
C ALA A 217 3.71 1.11 -9.81
N HIS A 218 2.81 0.52 -10.61
CA HIS A 218 2.57 -0.92 -10.60
C HIS A 218 1.99 -1.45 -11.92
N GLY A 219 2.24 -2.72 -12.22
CA GLY A 219 1.65 -3.48 -13.32
C GLY A 219 0.57 -4.47 -12.87
N GLU A 220 0.63 -4.91 -11.61
CA GLU A 220 -0.28 -5.89 -11.00
C GLU A 220 -0.93 -5.29 -9.74
N GLY A 221 -1.68 -4.20 -9.92
CA GLY A 221 -2.25 -3.42 -8.81
C GLY A 221 -3.76 -3.60 -8.61
N LYS A 222 -4.41 -4.47 -9.39
CA LYS A 222 -5.86 -4.65 -9.37
C LYS A 222 -6.29 -5.52 -8.20
N PHE A 223 -7.04 -4.95 -7.27
CA PHE A 223 -7.77 -5.72 -6.27
C PHE A 223 -8.96 -6.43 -6.92
N VAL A 224 -8.97 -7.76 -6.85
CA VAL A 224 -10.14 -8.58 -7.16
C VAL A 224 -10.77 -9.01 -5.85
N LEU A 225 -11.92 -8.42 -5.55
CA LEU A 225 -12.66 -8.59 -4.30
C LEU A 225 -14.03 -9.23 -4.60
N PRO A 226 -14.14 -10.56 -4.65
CA PRO A 226 -15.40 -11.24 -4.96
C PRO A 226 -16.48 -11.00 -3.90
N GLY A 227 -17.73 -10.83 -4.34
CA GLY A 227 -18.87 -10.57 -3.46
C GLY A 227 -19.23 -9.09 -3.36
N GLN A 228 -19.58 -8.64 -2.17
CA GLN A 228 -20.02 -7.27 -1.92
C GLN A 228 -18.93 -6.45 -1.24
N GLU A 229 -18.94 -5.13 -1.44
CA GLU A 229 -17.96 -4.24 -0.81
C GLU A 229 -17.95 -4.37 0.72
N GLN A 230 -19.10 -4.52 1.33
CA GLN A 230 -19.26 -4.67 2.79
C GLN A 230 -18.64 -5.96 3.36
N ASP A 231 -18.23 -6.89 2.49
CA ASP A 231 -17.49 -8.07 2.90
C ASP A 231 -16.02 -7.76 3.23
N TYR A 232 -15.58 -6.53 2.95
CA TYR A 232 -14.19 -6.09 3.08
C TYR A 232 -14.11 -4.79 3.87
N ASN A 233 -13.02 -4.61 4.59
CA ASN A 233 -12.70 -3.34 5.25
C ASN A 233 -11.94 -2.43 4.27
N VAL A 234 -12.65 -1.86 3.28
CA VAL A 234 -12.09 -0.93 2.30
C VAL A 234 -11.91 0.44 2.96
N VAL A 235 -10.66 0.82 3.18
CA VAL A 235 -10.30 2.06 3.90
C VAL A 235 -9.78 3.17 3.00
N LEU A 236 -9.30 2.83 1.80
CA LEU A 236 -8.86 3.78 0.78
C LEU A 236 -9.49 3.45 -0.57
N LYS A 237 -10.02 4.46 -1.24
CA LYS A 237 -10.53 4.35 -2.61
C LYS A 237 -9.90 5.41 -3.50
N TYR A 238 -9.70 5.08 -4.77
CA TYR A 238 -9.43 6.11 -5.77
C TYR A 238 -10.64 7.05 -5.87
N THR A 239 -10.40 8.35 -5.90
CA THR A 239 -11.46 9.38 -5.88
C THR A 239 -12.45 9.23 -7.03
N HIS A 240 -12.00 8.68 -8.16
CA HIS A 240 -12.87 8.36 -9.29
C HIS A 240 -12.76 6.89 -9.67
N GLN A 241 -13.87 6.26 -10.01
CA GLN A 241 -13.97 4.83 -10.31
C GLN A 241 -13.36 4.44 -11.66
N GLY A 242 -13.38 5.37 -12.64
CA GLY A 242 -12.92 5.10 -14.00
C GLY A 242 -11.43 5.37 -14.22
N TYR A 243 -10.88 4.73 -15.27
CA TYR A 243 -9.53 5.06 -15.74
C TYR A 243 -9.45 6.52 -16.24
N PRO A 244 -8.37 7.28 -16.00
CA PRO A 244 -7.10 6.86 -15.40
C PRO A 244 -7.05 6.99 -13.85
N ALA A 245 -8.09 7.47 -13.21
CA ALA A 245 -8.08 7.74 -11.77
C ALA A 245 -8.14 6.47 -10.92
N ASN A 246 -8.84 5.42 -11.39
CA ASN A 246 -8.66 4.04 -10.92
C ASN A 246 -7.74 3.34 -11.96
N PRO A 247 -6.41 3.36 -11.75
CA PRO A 247 -5.46 3.04 -12.81
C PRO A 247 -5.38 1.54 -13.10
N ASN A 248 -5.86 0.73 -12.20
CA ASN A 248 -5.72 -0.73 -12.23
C ASN A 248 -7.04 -1.47 -12.46
N GLY A 249 -8.20 -0.78 -12.39
CA GLY A 249 -9.50 -1.43 -12.53
C GLY A 249 -9.94 -2.21 -11.29
N SER A 250 -9.44 -1.83 -10.11
CA SER A 250 -9.77 -2.49 -8.83
C SER A 250 -11.26 -2.49 -8.54
N SER A 251 -11.76 -3.61 -7.99
CA SER A 251 -13.11 -3.74 -7.46
C SER A 251 -13.43 -2.58 -6.52
N PHE A 252 -14.61 -1.97 -6.66
CA PHE A 252 -15.10 -0.86 -5.82
C PHE A 252 -14.21 0.39 -5.82
N GLY A 253 -13.26 0.52 -6.77
CA GLY A 253 -12.26 1.57 -6.78
C GLY A 253 -11.22 1.45 -5.66
N THR A 254 -11.02 0.28 -5.11
CA THR A 254 -10.17 0.02 -3.96
C THR A 254 -8.72 0.39 -4.24
N ALA A 255 -8.17 1.25 -3.39
CA ALA A 255 -6.75 1.60 -3.33
C ALA A 255 -6.04 0.97 -2.12
N GLY A 256 -6.81 0.62 -1.08
CA GLY A 256 -6.30 -0.07 0.10
C GLY A 256 -7.39 -0.67 0.97
N ILE A 257 -7.05 -1.78 1.63
CA ILE A 257 -7.91 -2.50 2.57
C ILE A 257 -7.18 -2.72 3.90
N ALA A 258 -7.93 -2.85 4.97
CA ALA A 258 -7.37 -3.20 6.27
C ALA A 258 -7.93 -4.53 6.80
N SER A 259 -7.26 -5.08 7.80
CA SER A 259 -7.76 -6.23 8.56
C SER A 259 -9.08 -5.88 9.27
N ALA A 260 -9.79 -6.89 9.76
CA ALA A 260 -11.06 -6.71 10.44
C ALA A 260 -10.95 -5.83 11.70
N ASP A 261 -9.82 -5.93 12.40
CA ASP A 261 -9.51 -5.10 13.58
C ASP A 261 -8.88 -3.73 13.26
N GLY A 262 -8.66 -3.44 11.97
CA GLY A 262 -8.13 -2.17 11.48
C GLY A 262 -6.64 -1.93 11.73
N ARG A 263 -5.91 -2.88 12.32
CA ARG A 263 -4.49 -2.72 12.68
C ARG A 263 -3.53 -2.94 11.53
N HIS A 264 -3.92 -3.67 10.52
CA HIS A 264 -3.06 -4.09 9.42
C HIS A 264 -3.60 -3.50 8.11
N LEU A 265 -2.80 -2.68 7.44
CA LEU A 265 -3.18 -1.94 6.24
C LEU A 265 -2.38 -2.42 5.03
N ALA A 266 -3.07 -2.75 3.95
CA ALA A 266 -2.46 -3.03 2.65
C ALA A 266 -2.96 -2.03 1.62
N MET A 267 -2.05 -1.34 0.93
CA MET A 267 -2.37 -0.31 -0.06
C MET A 267 -1.43 -0.34 -1.27
N MET A 268 -1.97 -0.08 -2.45
CA MET A 268 -1.16 -0.03 -3.67
C MET A 268 -0.42 1.30 -3.87
N PRO A 269 -1.00 2.47 -3.53
CA PRO A 269 -0.28 3.75 -3.62
C PRO A 269 0.89 3.83 -2.63
N HIS A 270 1.92 4.59 -3.04
CA HIS A 270 3.16 4.81 -2.28
C HIS A 270 3.08 6.07 -1.42
N LEU A 271 2.79 5.93 -0.14
CA LEU A 271 2.77 7.06 0.79
C LEU A 271 4.18 7.57 1.12
N GLU A 272 5.17 6.70 1.09
CA GLU A 272 6.58 7.03 1.35
C GLU A 272 7.21 7.91 0.26
N ARG A 273 6.47 8.16 -0.81
CA ARG A 273 6.88 9.02 -1.93
C ARG A 273 6.07 10.31 -2.01
N ALA A 274 5.21 10.60 -1.04
CA ALA A 274 4.30 11.75 -1.05
C ALA A 274 4.09 12.37 0.35
N PHE A 275 5.08 12.29 1.24
CA PHE A 275 5.00 12.86 2.60
C PHE A 275 5.71 14.21 2.75
N LEU A 276 6.47 14.64 1.73
CA LEU A 276 7.10 15.96 1.68
C LEU A 276 6.51 16.75 0.51
N PRO A 277 6.25 18.08 0.67
CA PRO A 277 5.57 18.88 -0.35
C PRO A 277 6.18 18.76 -1.75
N TRP A 278 7.52 18.78 -1.85
CA TRP A 278 8.21 18.69 -3.14
C TRP A 278 8.19 17.31 -3.80
N GLN A 279 7.69 16.28 -3.12
CA GLN A 279 7.49 14.95 -3.69
C GLN A 279 6.15 14.85 -4.43
N CYS A 280 5.25 15.78 -4.20
CA CYS A 280 3.93 15.80 -4.80
C CYS A 280 3.97 16.44 -6.19
N ALA A 281 3.19 15.89 -7.14
CA ALA A 281 3.12 16.46 -8.49
C ALA A 281 2.39 17.81 -8.52
N TYR A 282 1.50 18.03 -7.54
CA TYR A 282 0.73 19.26 -7.36
C TYR A 282 0.73 19.62 -5.87
N TYR A 283 0.88 20.89 -5.54
CA TYR A 283 0.84 21.43 -4.17
C TYR A 283 0.34 22.86 -4.14
#